data_24497d784679594664465cd8fd7184c9
#
_entry.id   24497d784679594664465cd8fd7184c9
#
_cell.length_a   1.000
_cell.length_b   1.000
_cell.length_c   1.000
_cell.angle_alpha   90.00
_cell.angle_beta   90.00
_cell.angle_gamma   90.00
#
_symmetry.space_group_name_H-M   'P 1'
#
loop_
_entity.id
_entity.type
_entity.pdbx_description
1 polymer ?
#
loop_
_entity_poly.entity_id
_entity_poly.type
_entity_poly.pdbx_seq_one_letter_code
_entity_poly.pdbx_strand_id
1 'polypeptide(L)'
;FAIMNVCQSGDNFISSTDLYGGTVNLFTHTLKKLGIECRYADPADPSNFEKLVDEKTRCFYAETLPNPYLRVFPIKEVADIGRKHNIPLIMDNTASPVICKPIEHGAAVVVHSLTKFIGGHGTVIGGCLVDGGNFDWTADPKRQPLFNEPDMSYGGAKWGEVVPQLTGANVSFAVRARVCLLRDLGAPLAPDNAWGLIQGLETAPLRMKQHCSNAEKAVDFLKKHKNVERVIYPTLHEGDIAARSKKYLKGGNGALV
;
A
#
# COMPACT_ATOMS: atom_id res chain seq x y z
N PHE A 1 -9.57 -5.58 -0.71
CA PHE A 1 -10.21 -4.96 -1.88
C PHE A 1 -9.20 -4.38 -2.87
N ALA A 2 -8.07 -3.77 -2.43
CA ALA A 2 -7.11 -3.17 -3.36
C ALA A 2 -6.65 -4.15 -4.45
N ILE A 3 -6.26 -5.37 -4.08
CA ILE A 3 -5.85 -6.42 -5.03
C ILE A 3 -7.03 -6.90 -5.87
N MET A 4 -8.17 -7.20 -5.26
CA MET A 4 -9.37 -7.67 -5.97
C MET A 4 -9.95 -6.64 -6.94
N ASN A 5 -9.58 -5.37 -6.81
CA ASN A 5 -9.99 -4.31 -7.72
C ASN A 5 -9.22 -4.31 -9.05
N VAL A 6 -8.10 -5.00 -9.11
CA VAL A 6 -7.25 -5.12 -10.31
C VAL A 6 -7.02 -6.56 -10.76
N CYS A 7 -7.17 -7.54 -9.85
CA CYS A 7 -6.99 -8.96 -10.12
C CYS A 7 -8.31 -9.72 -10.04
N GLN A 8 -8.49 -10.66 -10.95
CA GLN A 8 -9.55 -11.66 -10.92
C GLN A 8 -8.95 -13.08 -10.91
N SER A 9 -9.78 -14.11 -10.84
CA SER A 9 -9.31 -15.50 -10.88
C SER A 9 -8.49 -15.76 -12.15
N GLY A 10 -7.31 -16.35 -11.96
CA GLY A 10 -6.33 -16.62 -13.02
C GLY A 10 -5.28 -15.53 -13.19
N ASP A 11 -5.43 -14.37 -12.54
CA ASP A 11 -4.43 -13.29 -12.52
C ASP A 11 -3.38 -13.50 -11.42
N ASN A 12 -2.28 -12.76 -11.53
CA ASN A 12 -1.27 -12.66 -10.48
C ASN A 12 -0.90 -11.20 -10.19
N PHE A 13 -0.26 -11.02 -9.05
CA PHE A 13 0.42 -9.78 -8.69
C PHE A 13 1.76 -10.09 -8.02
N ILE A 14 2.66 -9.10 -8.03
CA ILE A 14 3.99 -9.25 -7.44
C ILE A 14 4.05 -8.41 -6.17
N SER A 15 4.41 -9.05 -5.07
CA SER A 15 4.53 -8.42 -3.76
C SER A 15 5.95 -8.45 -3.23
N SER A 16 6.30 -7.45 -2.42
CA SER A 16 7.51 -7.53 -1.60
C SER A 16 7.49 -8.75 -0.68
N THR A 17 8.66 -9.33 -0.41
CA THR A 17 8.84 -10.32 0.66
C THR A 17 8.70 -9.72 2.05
N ASP A 18 8.95 -8.41 2.18
CA ASP A 18 8.89 -7.68 3.44
C ASP A 18 7.48 -7.15 3.67
N LEU A 19 6.69 -7.90 4.44
CA LEU A 19 5.30 -7.59 4.73
C LEU A 19 4.93 -7.94 6.17
N TYR A 20 3.87 -7.32 6.65
CA TYR A 20 3.16 -7.74 7.84
C TYR A 20 2.63 -9.18 7.69
N GLY A 21 2.77 -10.00 8.74
CA GLY A 21 2.41 -11.42 8.70
C GLY A 21 0.96 -11.70 8.28
N GLY A 22 0.02 -10.84 8.68
CA GLY A 22 -1.38 -10.96 8.25
C GLY A 22 -1.57 -10.76 6.76
N THR A 23 -0.80 -9.86 6.15
CA THR A 23 -0.79 -9.62 4.69
C THR A 23 -0.20 -10.83 3.96
N VAL A 24 0.91 -11.39 4.46
CA VAL A 24 1.49 -12.64 3.91
C VAL A 24 0.46 -13.76 3.92
N ASN A 25 -0.22 -13.96 5.06
CA ASN A 25 -1.26 -14.99 5.18
C ASN A 25 -2.42 -14.76 4.21
N LEU A 26 -2.90 -13.52 4.08
CA LEU A 26 -3.94 -13.15 3.14
C LEU A 26 -3.54 -13.49 1.69
N PHE A 27 -2.34 -13.10 1.28
CA PHE A 27 -1.86 -13.27 -0.08
C PHE A 27 -1.54 -14.74 -0.42
N THR A 28 -0.85 -15.43 0.49
CA THR A 28 -0.42 -16.81 0.25
C THR A 28 -1.54 -17.82 0.31
N HIS A 29 -2.54 -17.60 1.18
CA HIS A 29 -3.56 -18.61 1.45
C HIS A 29 -4.96 -18.18 1.02
N THR A 30 -5.41 -16.97 1.37
CA THR A 30 -6.78 -16.56 1.13
C THR A 30 -7.01 -16.18 -0.33
N LEU A 31 -6.19 -15.31 -0.90
CA LEU A 31 -6.33 -14.90 -2.31
C LEU A 31 -6.08 -16.07 -3.27
N LYS A 32 -5.18 -16.99 -2.90
CA LYS A 32 -4.95 -18.23 -3.68
C LYS A 32 -6.23 -19.05 -3.82
N LYS A 33 -7.07 -19.14 -2.79
CA LYS A 33 -8.35 -19.84 -2.86
C LYS A 33 -9.36 -19.14 -3.78
N LEU A 34 -9.16 -17.85 -4.04
CA LEU A 34 -9.94 -17.07 -5.01
C LEU A 34 -9.34 -17.10 -6.42
N GLY A 35 -8.30 -17.92 -6.63
CA GLY A 35 -7.62 -18.06 -7.92
C GLY A 35 -6.65 -16.94 -8.25
N ILE A 36 -6.28 -16.09 -7.30
CA ILE A 36 -5.32 -14.99 -7.47
C ILE A 36 -3.97 -15.43 -6.91
N GLU A 37 -2.92 -15.42 -7.75
CA GLU A 37 -1.56 -15.79 -7.36
C GLU A 37 -0.79 -14.58 -6.86
N CYS A 38 -0.09 -14.71 -5.71
CA CYS A 38 0.91 -13.77 -5.26
C CYS A 38 2.31 -14.31 -5.52
N ARG A 39 3.16 -13.53 -6.21
CA ARG A 39 4.58 -13.80 -6.41
C ARG A 39 5.39 -12.86 -5.55
N TYR A 40 6.40 -13.37 -4.86
CA TYR A 40 7.20 -12.59 -3.93
C TYR A 40 8.54 -12.20 -4.52
N ALA A 41 8.87 -10.90 -4.45
CA ALA A 41 10.14 -10.32 -4.87
C ALA A 41 10.88 -9.71 -3.67
N ASP A 42 12.18 -10.02 -3.53
CA ASP A 42 13.01 -9.34 -2.52
C ASP A 42 13.23 -7.88 -2.96
N PRO A 43 12.82 -6.89 -2.13
CA PRO A 43 12.96 -5.47 -2.44
C PRO A 43 14.38 -4.93 -2.30
N ALA A 44 15.34 -5.77 -1.90
CA ALA A 44 16.75 -5.41 -1.89
C ALA A 44 17.22 -4.95 -3.28
N ASP A 45 16.82 -5.71 -4.32
CA ASP A 45 17.01 -5.34 -5.72
C ASP A 45 15.64 -5.10 -6.40
N PRO A 46 15.31 -3.84 -6.78
CA PRO A 46 14.06 -3.52 -7.47
C PRO A 46 13.82 -4.32 -8.75
N SER A 47 14.90 -4.73 -9.46
CA SER A 47 14.79 -5.53 -10.69
C SER A 47 14.14 -6.89 -10.49
N ASN A 48 14.09 -7.39 -9.24
CA ASN A 48 13.42 -8.65 -8.92
C ASN A 48 11.91 -8.59 -9.19
N PHE A 49 11.31 -7.40 -9.11
CA PHE A 49 9.92 -7.22 -9.51
C PHE A 49 9.74 -7.41 -11.01
N GLU A 50 10.61 -6.82 -11.84
CA GLU A 50 10.53 -6.94 -13.29
C GLU A 50 10.70 -8.40 -13.77
N LYS A 51 11.59 -9.18 -13.14
CA LYS A 51 11.87 -10.59 -13.49
C LYS A 51 10.66 -11.52 -13.32
N LEU A 52 9.69 -11.14 -12.49
CA LEU A 52 8.50 -11.95 -12.20
C LEU A 52 7.27 -11.52 -13.01
N VAL A 53 7.37 -10.46 -13.82
CA VAL A 53 6.28 -9.96 -14.65
C VAL A 53 5.94 -10.93 -15.77
N ASP A 54 4.67 -11.25 -15.91
CA ASP A 54 4.10 -11.94 -17.06
C ASP A 54 2.81 -11.25 -17.57
N GLU A 55 2.14 -11.86 -18.53
CA GLU A 55 0.91 -11.30 -19.14
C GLU A 55 -0.26 -11.17 -18.16
N LYS A 56 -0.26 -11.94 -17.08
CA LYS A 56 -1.31 -11.97 -16.05
C LYS A 56 -1.02 -11.09 -14.84
N THR A 57 0.15 -10.46 -14.79
CA THR A 57 0.54 -9.59 -13.68
C THR A 57 -0.24 -8.28 -13.74
N ARG A 58 -1.04 -7.95 -12.70
CA ARG A 58 -1.95 -6.81 -12.67
C ARG A 58 -1.47 -5.64 -11.82
N CYS A 59 -0.78 -5.90 -10.71
CA CYS A 59 -0.22 -4.84 -9.87
C CYS A 59 1.05 -5.30 -9.15
N PHE A 60 1.78 -4.32 -8.64
CA PHE A 60 2.80 -4.50 -7.62
C PHE A 60 2.25 -4.07 -6.25
N TYR A 61 2.70 -4.74 -5.19
CA TYR A 61 2.31 -4.41 -3.82
C TYR A 61 3.51 -4.41 -2.88
N ALA A 62 3.57 -3.42 -1.98
CA ALA A 62 4.58 -3.37 -0.93
C ALA A 62 4.11 -2.53 0.26
N GLU A 63 4.81 -2.66 1.39
CA GLU A 63 4.70 -1.77 2.54
C GLU A 63 5.82 -0.74 2.51
N THR A 64 5.51 0.53 2.81
CA THR A 64 6.50 1.62 2.83
C THR A 64 7.56 1.35 3.89
N LEU A 65 7.13 0.98 5.09
CA LEU A 65 7.95 0.65 6.24
C LEU A 65 7.48 -0.70 6.80
N PRO A 66 8.00 -1.81 6.25
CA PRO A 66 7.49 -3.14 6.53
C PRO A 66 7.81 -3.61 7.95
N ASN A 67 6.83 -4.19 8.62
CA ASN A 67 6.99 -4.84 9.90
C ASN A 67 7.31 -6.35 9.68
N PRO A 68 8.39 -6.93 10.25
CA PRO A 68 9.25 -6.38 11.31
C PRO A 68 10.60 -5.80 10.83
N TYR A 69 10.97 -5.95 9.56
CA TYR A 69 12.33 -5.66 9.09
C TYR A 69 12.64 -4.18 8.97
N LEU A 70 11.64 -3.31 8.83
CA LEU A 70 11.77 -1.85 8.73
C LEU A 70 12.76 -1.38 7.64
N ARG A 71 12.91 -2.18 6.58
CA ARG A 71 13.70 -1.86 5.39
C ARG A 71 12.84 -1.00 4.46
N VAL A 72 13.06 0.30 4.43
CA VAL A 72 12.27 1.21 3.60
C VAL A 72 12.26 0.76 2.13
N PHE A 73 11.07 0.63 1.57
CA PHE A 73 10.85 0.10 0.23
C PHE A 73 11.36 1.08 -0.86
N PRO A 74 11.92 0.61 -1.98
CA PRO A 74 12.36 1.42 -3.12
C PRO A 74 11.17 1.89 -3.98
N ILE A 75 10.37 2.84 -3.47
CA ILE A 75 9.07 3.20 -4.04
C ILE A 75 9.21 3.67 -5.49
N LYS A 76 10.07 4.66 -5.73
CA LYS A 76 10.21 5.24 -7.08
C LYS A 76 10.74 4.23 -8.09
N GLU A 77 11.74 3.47 -7.69
CA GLU A 77 12.41 2.51 -8.55
C GLU A 77 11.43 1.42 -9.02
N VAL A 78 10.62 0.87 -8.11
CA VAL A 78 9.61 -0.15 -8.46
C VAL A 78 8.41 0.47 -9.18
N ALA A 79 8.01 1.70 -8.84
CA ALA A 79 6.95 2.41 -9.57
C ALA A 79 7.35 2.68 -11.03
N ASP A 80 8.62 3.03 -11.29
CA ASP A 80 9.13 3.26 -12.64
C ASP A 80 9.15 1.95 -13.47
N ILE A 81 9.52 0.82 -12.85
CA ILE A 81 9.39 -0.51 -13.46
C ILE A 81 7.91 -0.79 -13.78
N GLY A 82 7.01 -0.55 -12.83
CA GLY A 82 5.57 -0.73 -13.04
C GLY A 82 5.04 0.08 -14.22
N ARG A 83 5.40 1.35 -14.31
CA ARG A 83 4.98 2.21 -15.44
C ARG A 83 5.46 1.71 -16.79
N LYS A 84 6.68 1.19 -16.87
CA LYS A 84 7.21 0.58 -18.11
C LYS A 84 6.34 -0.57 -18.61
N HIS A 85 5.69 -1.29 -17.71
CA HIS A 85 4.85 -2.45 -18.00
C HIS A 85 3.34 -2.18 -17.84
N ASN A 86 2.92 -0.92 -17.64
CA ASN A 86 1.53 -0.54 -17.32
C ASN A 86 0.96 -1.29 -16.10
N ILE A 87 1.80 -1.49 -15.08
CA ILE A 87 1.47 -2.15 -13.82
C ILE A 87 1.46 -1.11 -12.70
N PRO A 88 0.33 -0.84 -12.01
CA PRO A 88 0.27 0.09 -10.89
C PRO A 88 1.01 -0.46 -9.66
N LEU A 89 1.69 0.43 -8.92
CA LEU A 89 2.23 0.12 -7.60
C LEU A 89 1.20 0.52 -6.54
N ILE A 90 0.80 -0.44 -5.72
CA ILE A 90 -0.07 -0.27 -4.55
C ILE A 90 0.81 -0.32 -3.30
N MET A 91 0.79 0.75 -2.50
CA MET A 91 1.62 0.88 -1.30
C MET A 91 0.78 0.87 -0.02
N ASP A 92 1.08 -0.05 0.88
CA ASP A 92 0.58 0.05 2.26
C ASP A 92 1.46 1.01 3.06
N ASN A 93 0.86 2.10 3.49
CA ASN A 93 1.54 3.15 4.25
C ASN A 93 1.10 3.20 5.72
N THR A 94 0.57 2.09 6.23
CA THR A 94 0.03 1.99 7.59
C THR A 94 1.05 2.35 8.67
N ALA A 95 2.30 1.90 8.53
CA ALA A 95 3.35 2.12 9.53
C ALA A 95 4.05 3.49 9.42
N SER A 96 3.79 4.23 8.34
CA SER A 96 4.46 5.51 8.05
C SER A 96 3.49 6.64 7.59
N PRO A 97 2.27 6.74 8.16
CA PRO A 97 1.40 7.85 7.80
C PRO A 97 2.08 9.18 8.18
N VAL A 98 1.80 10.25 7.44
CA VAL A 98 2.39 11.58 7.61
C VAL A 98 3.86 11.68 7.23
N ILE A 99 4.70 10.71 7.63
CA ILE A 99 6.15 10.75 7.41
C ILE A 99 6.58 10.25 6.02
N CYS A 100 5.70 9.57 5.29
CA CYS A 100 5.90 9.21 3.89
C CYS A 100 4.63 9.45 3.09
N LYS A 101 4.78 9.91 1.86
CA LYS A 101 3.70 10.12 0.89
C LYS A 101 4.00 9.34 -0.40
N PRO A 102 3.67 8.03 -0.46
CA PRO A 102 4.06 7.17 -1.58
C PRO A 102 3.57 7.65 -2.95
N ILE A 103 2.43 8.34 -3.02
CA ILE A 103 1.89 8.91 -4.27
C ILE A 103 2.86 9.92 -4.90
N GLU A 104 3.52 10.76 -4.10
CA GLU A 104 4.52 11.73 -4.58
C GLU A 104 5.78 11.03 -5.15
N HIS A 105 5.94 9.74 -4.87
CA HIS A 105 7.05 8.91 -5.34
C HIS A 105 6.65 7.89 -6.41
N GLY A 106 5.40 7.95 -6.90
CA GLY A 106 4.95 7.19 -8.05
C GLY A 106 4.01 6.03 -7.75
N ALA A 107 3.65 5.79 -6.50
CA ALA A 107 2.57 4.85 -6.19
C ALA A 107 1.26 5.31 -6.83
N ALA A 108 0.52 4.36 -7.40
CA ALA A 108 -0.79 4.63 -7.99
C ALA A 108 -1.89 4.66 -6.91
N VAL A 109 -1.77 3.78 -5.93
CA VAL A 109 -2.74 3.61 -4.85
C VAL A 109 -2.02 3.48 -3.53
N VAL A 110 -2.59 4.08 -2.48
CA VAL A 110 -2.11 3.91 -1.10
C VAL A 110 -3.20 3.26 -0.25
N VAL A 111 -2.78 2.29 0.55
CA VAL A 111 -3.63 1.59 1.52
C VAL A 111 -3.22 2.02 2.93
N HIS A 112 -4.17 2.22 3.79
CA HIS A 112 -3.95 2.38 5.22
C HIS A 112 -4.88 1.49 6.04
N SER A 113 -4.33 0.75 6.99
CA SER A 113 -5.11 0.31 8.14
C SER A 113 -5.34 1.50 9.05
N LEU A 114 -6.53 2.08 8.99
CA LEU A 114 -6.91 3.20 9.85
C LEU A 114 -6.96 2.81 11.34
N THR A 115 -7.08 1.51 11.61
CA THR A 115 -7.02 0.89 12.94
C THR A 115 -5.76 1.27 13.72
N LYS A 116 -4.64 1.53 13.01
CA LYS A 116 -3.31 1.75 13.60
C LYS A 116 -3.07 3.22 13.94
N PHE A 117 -2.01 3.82 13.42
CA PHE A 117 -1.59 5.18 13.78
C PHE A 117 -2.63 6.27 13.46
N ILE A 118 -3.42 6.13 12.40
CA ILE A 118 -4.42 7.14 12.03
C ILE A 118 -5.52 7.18 13.08
N GLY A 119 -6.17 6.07 13.39
CA GLY A 119 -7.15 6.00 14.49
C GLY A 119 -6.49 6.26 15.84
N GLY A 120 -5.35 5.61 16.10
CA GLY A 120 -4.42 5.92 17.17
C GLY A 120 -4.84 5.52 18.59
N HIS A 121 -6.05 4.97 18.79
CA HIS A 121 -6.63 4.71 20.11
C HIS A 121 -6.98 3.23 20.33
N GLY A 122 -6.91 2.39 19.30
CA GLY A 122 -7.27 0.96 19.41
C GLY A 122 -8.76 0.69 19.66
N THR A 123 -9.61 1.68 19.48
CA THR A 123 -11.05 1.61 19.78
C THR A 123 -11.91 1.26 18.57
N VAL A 124 -11.38 1.44 17.36
CA VAL A 124 -12.11 1.21 16.10
C VAL A 124 -11.25 0.47 15.09
N ILE A 125 -11.89 -0.31 14.25
CA ILE A 125 -11.27 -1.01 13.12
C ILE A 125 -11.75 -0.37 11.83
N GLY A 126 -10.81 -0.11 10.91
CA GLY A 126 -11.14 0.42 9.59
C GLY A 126 -9.93 0.46 8.67
N GLY A 127 -10.21 0.76 7.41
CA GLY A 127 -9.20 0.91 6.37
C GLY A 127 -9.63 1.92 5.32
N CYS A 128 -8.68 2.44 4.57
CA CYS A 128 -8.98 3.25 3.40
C CYS A 128 -8.06 2.92 2.23
N LEU A 129 -8.57 3.19 1.05
CA LEU A 129 -7.84 3.20 -0.21
C LEU A 129 -7.79 4.64 -0.70
N VAL A 130 -6.60 5.11 -1.07
CA VAL A 130 -6.36 6.44 -1.63
C VAL A 130 -5.90 6.25 -3.08
N ASP A 131 -6.72 6.69 -4.01
CA ASP A 131 -6.37 6.72 -5.44
C ASP A 131 -5.51 7.97 -5.70
N GLY A 132 -4.33 7.77 -6.28
CA GLY A 132 -3.39 8.86 -6.58
C GLY A 132 -3.79 9.69 -7.79
N GLY A 133 -4.70 9.21 -8.62
CA GLY A 133 -5.10 9.86 -9.87
C GLY A 133 -3.98 9.95 -10.92
N ASN A 134 -2.86 9.30 -10.69
CA ASN A 134 -1.61 9.43 -11.46
C ASN A 134 -1.27 8.20 -12.33
N PHE A 135 -2.17 7.22 -12.41
CA PHE A 135 -2.00 6.02 -13.22
C PHE A 135 -3.05 5.97 -14.34
N ASP A 136 -2.60 5.79 -15.58
CA ASP A 136 -3.50 5.65 -16.72
C ASP A 136 -4.02 4.20 -16.80
N TRP A 137 -5.25 3.99 -16.36
CA TRP A 137 -5.93 2.70 -16.38
C TRP A 137 -6.28 2.21 -17.79
N THR A 138 -6.19 3.09 -18.81
CA THR A 138 -6.54 2.78 -20.20
C THR A 138 -5.34 2.54 -21.10
N ALA A 139 -4.12 2.80 -20.63
CA ALA A 139 -2.89 2.70 -21.42
C ALA A 139 -2.63 1.28 -21.99
N ASP A 140 -3.02 0.25 -21.24
CA ASP A 140 -2.96 -1.15 -21.70
C ASP A 140 -4.22 -1.90 -21.27
N PRO A 141 -5.25 -1.95 -22.14
CA PRO A 141 -6.51 -2.63 -21.81
C PRO A 141 -6.37 -4.12 -21.49
N LYS A 142 -5.37 -4.79 -22.07
CA LYS A 142 -5.11 -6.21 -21.78
C LYS A 142 -4.49 -6.40 -20.40
N ARG A 143 -3.67 -5.44 -19.97
CA ARG A 143 -3.04 -5.43 -18.65
C ARG A 143 -4.03 -5.09 -17.55
N GLN A 144 -5.01 -4.22 -17.83
CA GLN A 144 -6.02 -3.74 -16.88
C GLN A 144 -7.44 -4.05 -17.36
N PRO A 145 -7.83 -5.34 -17.57
CA PRO A 145 -9.12 -5.69 -18.17
C PRO A 145 -10.30 -5.20 -17.34
N LEU A 146 -10.23 -5.25 -16.00
CA LEU A 146 -11.32 -4.82 -15.13
C LEU A 146 -11.68 -3.32 -15.23
N PHE A 147 -10.83 -2.51 -15.87
CA PHE A 147 -11.08 -1.10 -16.14
C PHE A 147 -11.48 -0.84 -17.59
N ASN A 148 -11.27 -1.79 -18.49
CA ASN A 148 -11.39 -1.59 -19.93
C ASN A 148 -12.43 -2.50 -20.60
N GLU A 149 -12.81 -3.60 -19.98
CA GLU A 149 -13.91 -4.45 -20.42
C GLU A 149 -15.26 -3.87 -19.98
N PRO A 150 -16.33 -4.07 -20.79
CA PRO A 150 -17.66 -3.63 -20.42
C PRO A 150 -18.17 -4.32 -19.14
N ASP A 151 -18.49 -3.56 -18.12
CA ASP A 151 -19.12 -4.08 -16.89
C ASP A 151 -20.63 -4.18 -17.08
N MET A 152 -21.15 -5.38 -17.24
CA MET A 152 -22.57 -5.61 -17.51
C MET A 152 -23.46 -5.28 -16.31
N SER A 153 -22.94 -5.28 -15.08
CA SER A 153 -23.68 -4.83 -13.89
C SER A 153 -23.92 -3.32 -13.87
N TYR A 154 -23.21 -2.59 -14.74
CA TYR A 154 -23.31 -1.13 -14.90
C TYR A 154 -23.59 -0.74 -16.37
N GLY A 155 -24.42 -1.53 -17.07
CA GLY A 155 -24.86 -1.19 -18.42
C GLY A 155 -23.75 -1.19 -19.46
N GLY A 156 -22.67 -1.95 -19.26
CA GLY A 156 -21.53 -2.01 -20.17
C GLY A 156 -20.50 -0.89 -19.95
N ALA A 157 -20.53 -0.21 -18.82
CA ALA A 157 -19.55 0.84 -18.50
C ALA A 157 -18.12 0.29 -18.45
N LYS A 158 -17.20 1.01 -19.06
CA LYS A 158 -15.75 0.80 -18.93
C LYS A 158 -15.21 1.83 -17.95
N TRP A 159 -14.78 1.35 -16.78
CA TRP A 159 -14.44 2.21 -15.65
C TRP A 159 -13.30 3.19 -15.94
N GLY A 160 -12.31 2.78 -16.74
CA GLY A 160 -11.20 3.64 -17.15
C GLY A 160 -11.61 4.82 -18.02
N GLU A 161 -12.71 4.70 -18.77
CA GLU A 161 -13.22 5.73 -19.67
C GLU A 161 -14.31 6.58 -18.99
N VAL A 162 -15.32 5.91 -18.40
CA VAL A 162 -16.54 6.58 -17.89
C VAL A 162 -16.26 7.46 -16.68
N VAL A 163 -15.39 7.01 -15.76
CA VAL A 163 -15.14 7.77 -14.53
C VAL A 163 -14.46 9.11 -14.79
N PRO A 164 -13.36 9.19 -15.57
CA PRO A 164 -12.76 10.48 -15.92
C PRO A 164 -13.72 11.40 -16.68
N GLN A 165 -14.57 10.86 -17.57
CA GLN A 165 -15.57 11.65 -18.29
C GLN A 165 -16.62 12.26 -17.37
N LEU A 166 -17.10 11.52 -16.37
CA LEU A 166 -18.13 11.99 -15.44
C LEU A 166 -17.61 12.90 -14.34
N THR A 167 -16.39 12.66 -13.87
CA THR A 167 -15.84 13.34 -12.68
C THR A 167 -14.83 14.44 -13.02
N GLY A 168 -14.31 14.45 -14.25
CA GLY A 168 -13.19 15.31 -14.63
C GLY A 168 -11.86 14.93 -13.97
N ALA A 169 -11.79 13.77 -13.30
CA ALA A 169 -10.61 13.31 -12.57
C ALA A 169 -10.34 11.81 -12.80
N ASN A 170 -9.07 11.42 -12.82
CA ASN A 170 -8.68 10.02 -12.97
C ASN A 170 -8.74 9.29 -11.62
N VAL A 171 -9.96 9.03 -11.15
CA VAL A 171 -10.24 8.33 -9.86
C VAL A 171 -10.97 7.01 -10.08
N SER A 172 -10.71 6.36 -11.22
CA SER A 172 -11.37 5.12 -11.63
C SER A 172 -11.17 3.99 -10.65
N PHE A 173 -10.00 3.90 -10.02
CA PHE A 173 -9.72 2.86 -9.02
C PHE A 173 -10.62 3.02 -7.79
N ALA A 174 -10.71 4.21 -7.23
CA ALA A 174 -11.53 4.47 -6.04
C ALA A 174 -13.03 4.28 -6.32
N VAL A 175 -13.52 4.76 -7.46
CA VAL A 175 -14.94 4.62 -7.84
C VAL A 175 -15.28 3.14 -8.02
N ARG A 176 -14.50 2.38 -8.82
CA ARG A 176 -14.75 0.96 -9.04
C ARG A 176 -14.68 0.17 -7.73
N ALA A 177 -13.68 0.40 -6.88
CA ALA A 177 -13.57 -0.25 -5.58
C ALA A 177 -14.81 -0.03 -4.70
N ARG A 178 -15.39 1.18 -4.76
CA ARG A 178 -16.59 1.53 -4.00
C ARG A 178 -17.85 0.86 -4.55
N VAL A 179 -18.05 0.89 -5.85
CA VAL A 179 -19.33 0.46 -6.45
C VAL A 179 -19.37 -1.02 -6.79
N CYS A 180 -18.25 -1.65 -7.13
CA CYS A 180 -18.20 -3.08 -7.48
C CYS A 180 -17.82 -3.97 -6.28
N LEU A 181 -16.95 -3.50 -5.38
CA LEU A 181 -16.46 -4.35 -4.28
C LEU A 181 -17.11 -3.99 -2.95
N LEU A 182 -17.02 -2.75 -2.53
CA LEU A 182 -17.57 -2.34 -1.23
C LEU A 182 -19.09 -2.53 -1.18
N ARG A 183 -19.78 -2.14 -2.25
CA ARG A 183 -21.24 -2.30 -2.36
C ARG A 183 -21.66 -3.77 -2.42
N ASP A 184 -21.02 -4.58 -3.27
CA ASP A 184 -21.49 -5.92 -3.59
C ASP A 184 -20.99 -6.97 -2.61
N LEU A 185 -19.75 -6.85 -2.11
CA LEU A 185 -19.17 -7.77 -1.12
C LEU A 185 -19.39 -7.30 0.32
N GLY A 186 -19.71 -6.04 0.53
CA GLY A 186 -19.93 -5.48 1.86
C GLY A 186 -18.65 -5.01 2.55
N ALA A 187 -18.68 -5.06 3.89
CA ALA A 187 -17.67 -4.46 4.77
C ALA A 187 -17.61 -2.93 4.71
N PRO A 188 -18.76 -2.20 4.54
CA PRO A 188 -18.76 -0.76 4.69
C PRO A 188 -18.42 -0.38 6.13
N LEU A 189 -17.68 0.72 6.27
CA LEU A 189 -17.34 1.24 7.59
C LEU A 189 -18.60 1.79 8.27
N ALA A 190 -18.88 1.37 9.50
CA ALA A 190 -19.98 1.94 10.29
C ALA A 190 -19.76 3.43 10.55
N PRO A 191 -20.81 4.28 10.53
CA PRO A 191 -20.68 5.71 10.75
C PRO A 191 -19.97 6.09 12.04
N ASP A 192 -20.25 5.40 13.15
CA ASP A 192 -19.59 5.65 14.44
C ASP A 192 -18.09 5.35 14.38
N ASN A 193 -17.69 4.25 13.67
CA ASN A 193 -16.29 3.95 13.44
C ASN A 193 -15.63 5.01 12.56
N ALA A 194 -16.31 5.48 11.52
CA ALA A 194 -15.81 6.55 10.66
C ALA A 194 -15.57 7.85 11.47
N TRP A 195 -16.52 8.19 12.33
CA TRP A 195 -16.39 9.35 13.22
C TRP A 195 -15.18 9.20 14.16
N GLY A 196 -15.02 8.06 14.83
CA GLY A 196 -13.87 7.81 15.70
C GLY A 196 -12.53 7.87 14.96
N LEU A 197 -12.46 7.39 13.71
CA LEU A 197 -11.26 7.46 12.87
C LEU A 197 -10.97 8.90 12.42
N ILE A 198 -11.99 9.71 12.14
CA ILE A 198 -11.83 11.15 11.82
C ILE A 198 -11.27 11.89 13.03
N GLN A 199 -11.79 11.64 14.24
CA GLN A 199 -11.24 12.21 15.48
C GLN A 199 -9.75 11.84 15.65
N GLY A 200 -9.38 10.58 15.39
CA GLY A 200 -7.98 10.15 15.43
C GLY A 200 -7.11 10.87 14.39
N LEU A 201 -7.65 11.08 13.19
CA LEU A 201 -6.93 11.73 12.09
C LEU A 201 -6.55 13.19 12.42
N GLU A 202 -7.40 13.93 13.13
CA GLU A 202 -7.14 15.33 13.52
C GLU A 202 -5.82 15.51 14.25
N THR A 203 -5.44 14.55 15.10
CA THR A 203 -4.20 14.59 15.89
C THR A 203 -3.07 13.72 15.33
N ALA A 204 -3.29 13.02 14.21
CA ALA A 204 -2.33 12.07 13.67
C ALA A 204 -0.94 12.69 13.41
N PRO A 205 -0.78 13.90 12.85
CA PRO A 205 0.54 14.51 12.66
C PRO A 205 1.29 14.77 13.97
N LEU A 206 0.58 15.24 15.01
CA LEU A 206 1.17 15.51 16.33
C LEU A 206 1.62 14.19 16.99
N ARG A 207 0.76 13.16 16.93
CA ARG A 207 1.06 11.85 17.51
C ARG A 207 2.22 11.17 16.78
N MET A 208 2.24 11.21 15.44
CA MET A 208 3.35 10.62 14.66
C MET A 208 4.68 11.28 14.98
N LYS A 209 4.74 12.60 15.09
CA LYS A 209 5.94 13.32 15.52
C LYS A 209 6.43 12.84 16.89
N GLN A 210 5.52 12.72 17.86
CA GLN A 210 5.86 12.27 19.21
C GLN A 210 6.26 10.77 19.23
N HIS A 211 5.55 9.92 18.47
CA HIS A 211 5.89 8.50 18.34
C HIS A 211 7.29 8.30 17.77
N CYS A 212 7.65 9.01 16.70
CA CYS A 212 9.00 8.93 16.12
C CYS A 212 10.07 9.36 17.14
N SER A 213 9.85 10.48 17.83
CA SER A 213 10.78 10.95 18.87
C SER A 213 10.93 9.94 20.03
N ASN A 214 9.84 9.31 20.44
CA ASN A 214 9.88 8.29 21.49
C ASN A 214 10.62 7.03 21.00
N ALA A 215 10.39 6.59 19.77
CA ALA A 215 11.08 5.45 19.19
C ALA A 215 12.60 5.68 19.09
N GLU A 216 13.04 6.87 18.68
CA GLU A 216 14.47 7.22 18.64
C GLU A 216 15.12 7.13 20.03
N LYS A 217 14.45 7.63 21.07
CA LYS A 217 14.95 7.50 22.46
C LYS A 217 15.01 6.04 22.91
N ALA A 218 14.00 5.24 22.56
CA ALA A 218 13.99 3.81 22.86
C ALA A 218 15.13 3.08 22.14
N VAL A 219 15.39 3.40 20.88
CA VAL A 219 16.51 2.87 20.09
C VAL A 219 17.84 3.20 20.76
N ASP A 220 18.06 4.45 21.19
CA ASP A 220 19.29 4.87 21.85
C ASP A 220 19.52 4.16 23.19
N PHE A 221 18.45 3.88 23.92
CA PHE A 221 18.49 3.08 25.14
C PHE A 221 18.83 1.61 24.85
N LEU A 222 18.08 1.00 23.91
CA LEU A 222 18.21 -0.42 23.59
C LEU A 222 19.58 -0.76 23.01
N LYS A 223 20.16 0.09 22.18
CA LYS A 223 21.53 -0.08 21.63
C LYS A 223 22.63 -0.21 22.71
N LYS A 224 22.37 0.33 23.89
CA LYS A 224 23.32 0.32 25.02
C LYS A 224 23.00 -0.74 26.06
N HIS A 225 21.86 -1.42 25.92
CA HIS A 225 21.39 -2.35 26.95
C HIS A 225 22.09 -3.72 26.82
N LYS A 226 22.69 -4.20 27.90
CA LYS A 226 23.54 -5.41 27.94
C LYS A 226 22.86 -6.71 27.48
N ASN A 227 21.53 -6.78 27.57
CA ASN A 227 20.75 -7.96 27.18
C ASN A 227 20.13 -7.85 25.77
N VAL A 228 20.48 -6.81 24.99
CA VAL A 228 19.98 -6.61 23.63
C VAL A 228 21.13 -6.87 22.66
N GLU A 229 20.97 -7.91 21.85
CA GLU A 229 21.97 -8.27 20.84
C GLU A 229 21.84 -7.39 19.58
N ARG A 230 20.62 -7.05 19.20
CA ARG A 230 20.34 -6.33 17.97
C ARG A 230 19.12 -5.45 18.09
N VAL A 231 19.19 -4.26 17.51
CA VAL A 231 18.04 -3.36 17.33
C VAL A 231 17.81 -3.17 15.83
N ILE A 232 16.56 -3.31 15.39
CA ILE A 232 16.15 -3.03 14.01
C ILE A 232 15.37 -1.72 14.01
N TYR A 233 15.86 -0.76 13.24
CA TYR A 233 15.22 0.55 13.08
C TYR A 233 15.69 1.20 11.77
N PRO A 234 14.89 2.03 11.07
CA PRO A 234 15.25 2.55 9.74
C PRO A 234 16.61 3.25 9.67
N THR A 235 17.01 3.97 10.72
CA THR A 235 18.30 4.69 10.75
C THR A 235 19.51 3.79 11.04
N LEU A 236 19.30 2.54 11.39
CA LEU A 236 20.36 1.57 11.70
C LEU A 236 20.69 0.65 10.52
N HIS A 237 19.94 0.78 9.43
CA HIS A 237 20.30 0.13 8.18
C HIS A 237 21.45 0.88 7.48
N GLU A 238 22.15 0.17 6.59
CA GLU A 238 23.27 0.69 5.82
C GLU A 238 22.99 0.67 4.32
N GLY A 239 23.89 1.23 3.52
CA GLY A 239 23.85 1.21 2.07
C GLY A 239 22.58 1.83 1.50
N ASP A 240 21.98 1.16 0.51
CA ASP A 240 20.82 1.66 -0.22
C ASP A 240 19.57 1.78 0.67
N ILE A 241 19.41 0.94 1.69
CA ILE A 241 18.28 1.02 2.61
C ILE A 241 18.35 2.31 3.43
N ALA A 242 19.53 2.68 3.91
CA ALA A 242 19.74 3.95 4.60
C ALA A 242 19.47 5.15 3.67
N ALA A 243 19.89 5.07 2.42
CA ALA A 243 19.62 6.10 1.41
C ALA A 243 18.11 6.24 1.15
N ARG A 244 17.36 5.12 1.06
CA ARG A 244 15.89 5.10 0.91
C ARG A 244 15.19 5.74 2.11
N SER A 245 15.65 5.47 3.35
CA SER A 245 15.11 6.10 4.55
C SER A 245 15.20 7.62 4.48
N LYS A 246 16.37 8.16 4.13
CA LYS A 246 16.58 9.61 3.96
C LYS A 246 15.76 10.20 2.80
N LYS A 247 15.56 9.44 1.73
CA LYS A 247 14.84 9.88 0.54
C LYS A 247 13.34 9.96 0.80
N TYR A 248 12.74 8.94 1.44
CA TYR A 248 11.29 8.77 1.51
C TYR A 248 10.68 9.18 2.85
N LEU A 249 11.39 9.03 3.97
CA LEU A 249 10.87 9.40 5.28
C LEU A 249 11.18 10.86 5.59
N LYS A 250 10.16 11.64 5.94
CA LYS A 250 10.25 13.07 6.24
C LYS A 250 9.61 13.36 7.59
N GLY A 251 10.34 14.06 8.45
CA GLY A 251 9.82 14.44 9.77
C GLY A 251 9.82 13.32 10.83
N GLY A 252 10.47 12.18 10.55
CA GLY A 252 10.63 11.06 11.47
C GLY A 252 11.01 9.77 10.76
N ASN A 253 11.41 8.75 11.53
CA ASN A 253 11.91 7.48 11.01
C ASN A 253 10.99 6.29 11.35
N GLY A 254 9.75 6.56 11.74
CA GLY A 254 8.77 5.55 12.16
C GLY A 254 8.77 5.33 13.68
N ALA A 255 7.84 4.51 14.11
CA ALA A 255 7.56 4.27 15.53
C ALA A 255 7.54 2.78 15.92
N LEU A 256 8.09 1.93 15.05
CA LEU A 256 8.33 0.50 15.31
C LEU A 256 9.83 0.31 15.56
N VAL A 257 10.15 -0.53 16.53
CA VAL A 257 11.51 -0.91 16.91
C VAL A 257 11.56 -2.41 17.12
#